data_8191bf016982dd8f561caebe84ab71fb
#
_entry.id   8191bf016982dd8f561caebe84ab71fb
#
_cell.length_a   1.000
_cell.length_b   1.000
_cell.length_c   1.000
_cell.angle_alpha   90.00
_cell.angle_beta   90.00
_cell.angle_gamma   90.00
#
_symmetry.space_group_name_H-M   'P 1'
#
loop_
_entity.id
_entity.type
_entity.pdbx_description
1 polymer ?
#
loop_
_entity_poly.entity_id
_entity_poly.type
_entity_poly.pdbx_seq_one_letter_code
_entity_poly.pdbx_strand_id
1 'polypeptide(L)'
;DQPRSRGLGDVYKRQDIYCERVYSPWVDLDKIMREQKIPLFALESQDPIKEFDFLGITLQYEMCYTNILQVLDLSQIPLKAVDRTMEDPFVIGGGPCSYNPEPIADFFDMFYIGEGETVYFDLMDAYKEWKKTGEDRVAFLKRAAQIPGIYVPMFYEASYNEDGTLADFYPICEEAPKKVIKQVEDKMSDTFYPEKPLVPYTKATQERVVLEIQRGCIRGCRFCQAGMLYRPIRPRSLEFLKDHARKMLESTGYDEISLSSLSSSDYKELPELVYWLIDEYRDKGVNISLPSLRIDAFALDVMSKVQDIRKSSLTFAPEAGSQRMRNVINKGLTEEVILKGAMDAFRGGWNRVKLYFMLGLPGEQEDDIAGIAELSDKIAREYYTLPKDQRNGKVNIVTSTSIFVPKPFTPFQWAPMNTKEQAKEKRFFLLDKIKNQLNAKSIKYNCHDADVSELEGVFARGDRRLNDVILQAYQDGCFYDAWSEYFHYDRWQKAMEDHGLTMAFYNGRTRDEDELFPWDFIDIGVTKEFMLREYKRSLAEEVTPNCRAKCAGCGAAKFGCGVCVEARN
;
A
#
# COMPACT_ATOMS: atom_id res chain seq x y z
N ASP A 1 -9.01 -9.28 1.12
CA ASP A 1 -7.56 -9.36 1.37
C ASP A 1 -6.98 -10.47 0.54
N GLN A 2 -6.17 -10.09 -0.42
CA GLN A 2 -5.42 -11.08 -1.19
C GLN A 2 -4.29 -11.62 -0.31
N PRO A 3 -3.88 -12.87 -0.47
CA PRO A 3 -2.71 -13.39 0.22
C PRO A 3 -1.46 -12.66 -0.29
N ARG A 4 -1.24 -11.46 0.23
CA ARG A 4 0.03 -10.74 0.11
C ARG A 4 1.07 -11.29 1.08
N SER A 5 0.67 -12.22 1.93
CA SER A 5 1.54 -12.97 2.84
C SER A 5 2.32 -14.06 2.08
N ARG A 6 3.18 -13.64 1.17
CA ARG A 6 3.99 -14.57 0.36
C ARG A 6 5.02 -15.32 1.20
N GLY A 7 5.47 -14.72 2.29
CA GLY A 7 6.33 -15.38 3.25
C GLY A 7 5.73 -16.60 3.94
N LEU A 8 4.40 -16.69 4.07
CA LEU A 8 3.74 -17.87 4.62
C LEU A 8 4.00 -19.15 3.80
N GLY A 9 4.10 -19.02 2.48
CA GLY A 9 4.40 -20.17 1.62
C GLY A 9 5.78 -20.76 1.84
N ASP A 10 6.78 -19.96 2.22
CA ASP A 10 8.12 -20.44 2.56
C ASP A 10 8.16 -21.14 3.92
N VAL A 11 7.32 -20.69 4.86
CA VAL A 11 7.16 -21.36 6.16
C VAL A 11 6.67 -22.81 5.99
N TYR A 12 5.78 -23.10 5.05
CA TYR A 12 5.31 -24.47 4.76
C TYR A 12 6.37 -25.40 4.15
N LYS A 13 7.51 -24.90 3.70
CA LYS A 13 8.62 -25.76 3.24
C LYS A 13 9.38 -26.43 4.38
N ARG A 14 9.29 -25.89 5.60
CA ARG A 14 9.97 -26.45 6.78
C ARG A 14 8.98 -27.26 7.60
N GLN A 15 9.22 -28.55 7.75
CA GLN A 15 8.39 -29.48 8.53
C GLN A 15 8.39 -29.19 10.05
N ASP A 16 9.26 -28.30 10.49
CA ASP A 16 9.47 -27.90 11.87
C ASP A 16 8.83 -26.54 12.21
N ILE A 17 8.12 -25.92 11.27
CA ILE A 17 7.40 -24.67 11.44
C ILE A 17 5.94 -24.88 11.03
N TYR A 18 5.04 -24.45 11.90
CA TYR A 18 3.61 -24.50 11.68
C TYR A 18 3.06 -23.07 11.61
N CYS A 19 2.27 -22.76 10.59
CA CYS A 19 1.72 -21.44 10.38
C CYS A 19 0.21 -21.50 10.15
N GLU A 20 -0.52 -20.72 10.95
CA GLU A 20 -1.96 -20.56 10.85
C GLU A 20 -2.38 -19.13 10.63
N ARG A 21 -3.63 -18.93 10.29
CA ARG A 21 -4.19 -17.62 9.99
C ARG A 21 -5.17 -17.20 11.05
N VAL A 22 -5.16 -15.88 11.32
CA VAL A 22 -6.14 -15.22 12.17
C VAL A 22 -6.58 -13.91 11.52
N TYR A 23 -7.82 -13.53 11.72
CA TYR A 23 -8.37 -12.27 11.26
C TYR A 23 -9.01 -11.53 12.43
N SER A 24 -8.95 -10.19 12.40
CA SER A 24 -9.74 -9.34 13.29
C SER A 24 -11.22 -9.65 13.07
N PRO A 25 -11.96 -10.09 14.11
CA PRO A 25 -13.37 -10.43 13.98
C PRO A 25 -14.21 -9.16 13.78
N TRP A 26 -15.34 -9.27 13.07
CA TRP A 26 -16.28 -8.16 12.93
C TRP A 26 -17.04 -7.91 14.24
N VAL A 27 -17.75 -6.80 14.32
CA VAL A 27 -18.43 -6.31 15.55
C VAL A 27 -19.34 -7.32 16.24
N ASP A 28 -20.02 -8.17 15.49
CA ASP A 28 -20.91 -9.19 16.00
C ASP A 28 -20.15 -10.31 16.72
N LEU A 29 -19.09 -10.82 16.11
CA LEU A 29 -18.24 -11.84 16.69
C LEU A 29 -17.39 -11.28 17.83
N ASP A 30 -16.82 -10.07 17.69
CA ASP A 30 -16.08 -9.36 18.75
C ASP A 30 -16.92 -9.28 20.03
N LYS A 31 -18.19 -8.85 19.90
CA LYS A 31 -19.12 -8.75 21.02
C LYS A 31 -19.32 -10.11 21.71
N ILE A 32 -19.59 -11.16 20.94
CA ILE A 32 -19.80 -12.52 21.49
C ILE A 32 -18.54 -13.01 22.21
N MET A 33 -17.36 -12.82 21.62
CA MET A 33 -16.09 -13.24 22.19
C MET A 33 -15.83 -12.55 23.53
N ARG A 34 -16.08 -11.24 23.63
CA ARG A 34 -15.95 -10.47 24.90
C ARG A 34 -16.96 -10.93 25.95
N GLU A 35 -18.24 -11.05 25.60
CA GLU A 35 -19.30 -11.47 26.51
C GLU A 35 -19.09 -12.91 27.05
N GLN A 36 -18.65 -13.80 26.19
CA GLN A 36 -18.42 -15.22 26.55
C GLN A 36 -17.00 -15.51 27.00
N LYS A 37 -16.10 -14.50 27.00
CA LYS A 37 -14.66 -14.65 27.31
C LYS A 37 -13.96 -15.70 26.46
N ILE A 38 -14.32 -15.78 25.18
CA ILE A 38 -13.67 -16.66 24.21
C ILE A 38 -12.43 -15.93 23.68
N PRO A 39 -11.21 -16.48 23.83
CA PRO A 39 -10.01 -15.86 23.26
C PRO A 39 -10.04 -15.94 21.72
N LEU A 40 -9.36 -15.01 21.05
CA LEU A 40 -9.16 -15.09 19.61
C LEU A 40 -8.31 -16.31 19.27
N PHE A 41 -8.70 -17.03 18.23
CA PHE A 41 -8.15 -18.32 17.86
C PHE A 41 -7.75 -18.39 16.38
N ALA A 42 -6.83 -19.28 16.07
CA ALA A 42 -6.40 -19.59 14.71
C ALA A 42 -7.53 -20.30 13.92
N LEU A 43 -7.59 -20.08 12.61
CA LEU A 43 -8.68 -20.62 11.79
C LEU A 43 -8.55 -22.13 11.54
N GLU A 44 -7.34 -22.62 11.46
CA GLU A 44 -7.07 -24.01 11.08
C GLU A 44 -7.24 -24.97 12.28
N SER A 45 -6.50 -24.75 13.37
CA SER A 45 -6.56 -25.60 14.57
C SER A 45 -7.67 -25.21 15.55
N GLN A 46 -8.06 -23.92 15.54
CA GLN A 46 -8.89 -23.27 16.56
C GLN A 46 -8.18 -23.12 17.92
N ASP A 47 -6.85 -23.23 17.94
CA ASP A 47 -6.06 -22.96 19.13
C ASP A 47 -6.02 -21.45 19.43
N PRO A 48 -6.01 -21.05 20.72
CA PRO A 48 -5.87 -19.65 21.12
C PRO A 48 -4.58 -19.04 20.58
N ILE A 49 -4.65 -17.80 20.06
CA ILE A 49 -3.46 -17.11 19.49
C ILE A 49 -2.34 -16.96 20.53
N LYS A 50 -2.68 -16.82 21.80
CA LYS A 50 -1.69 -16.72 22.88
C LYS A 50 -0.77 -17.95 23.00
N GLU A 51 -1.18 -19.11 22.52
CA GLU A 51 -0.42 -20.35 22.61
C GLU A 51 0.65 -20.50 21.52
N PHE A 52 0.69 -19.59 20.53
CA PHE A 52 1.69 -19.60 19.47
C PHE A 52 2.99 -18.93 19.92
N ASP A 53 4.12 -19.31 19.32
CA ASP A 53 5.43 -18.68 19.56
C ASP A 53 5.50 -17.26 18.97
N PHE A 54 4.84 -17.00 17.84
CA PHE A 54 4.81 -15.72 17.13
C PHE A 54 3.42 -15.35 16.68
N LEU A 55 3.11 -14.05 16.77
CA LEU A 55 1.96 -13.43 16.10
C LEU A 55 2.48 -12.45 15.05
N GLY A 56 2.33 -12.80 13.76
CA GLY A 56 2.71 -11.94 12.64
C GLY A 56 1.53 -11.07 12.18
N ILE A 57 1.67 -9.76 12.20
CA ILE A 57 0.63 -8.80 11.80
C ILE A 57 1.03 -8.06 10.52
N THR A 58 0.17 -8.13 9.51
CA THR A 58 0.37 -7.44 8.25
C THR A 58 -0.17 -6.01 8.31
N LEU A 59 0.72 -5.02 8.20
CA LEU A 59 0.43 -3.59 8.32
C LEU A 59 0.23 -2.98 6.94
N GLN A 60 -1.01 -3.04 6.42
CA GLN A 60 -1.34 -2.60 5.06
C GLN A 60 -1.87 -1.16 4.98
N TYR A 61 -2.52 -0.69 6.04
CA TYR A 61 -3.20 0.60 6.07
C TYR A 61 -3.23 1.16 7.50
N GLU A 62 -2.87 2.42 7.66
CA GLU A 62 -2.71 3.06 8.97
C GLU A 62 -4.02 3.12 9.76
N MET A 63 -5.18 3.26 9.07
CA MET A 63 -6.48 3.29 9.74
C MET A 63 -6.92 1.96 10.38
N CYS A 64 -6.07 0.92 10.29
CA CYS A 64 -6.27 -0.36 10.96
C CYS A 64 -5.46 -0.49 12.27
N TYR A 65 -4.83 0.57 12.77
CA TYR A 65 -3.96 0.48 13.96
C TYR A 65 -4.74 0.07 15.21
N THR A 66 -5.95 0.56 15.41
CA THR A 66 -6.81 0.12 16.53
C THR A 66 -7.26 -1.33 16.40
N ASN A 67 -7.37 -1.87 15.18
CA ASN A 67 -7.65 -3.30 14.99
C ASN A 67 -6.49 -4.20 15.44
N ILE A 68 -5.25 -3.69 15.45
CA ILE A 68 -4.10 -4.40 16.03
C ILE A 68 -4.32 -4.60 17.53
N LEU A 69 -4.72 -3.52 18.22
CA LEU A 69 -5.01 -3.58 19.65
C LEU A 69 -6.20 -4.51 19.95
N GLN A 70 -7.24 -4.50 19.09
CA GLN A 70 -8.35 -5.44 19.18
C GLN A 70 -7.88 -6.91 19.07
N VAL A 71 -6.98 -7.21 18.13
CA VAL A 71 -6.43 -8.57 17.97
C VAL A 71 -5.65 -8.98 19.21
N LEU A 72 -4.80 -8.11 19.75
CA LEU A 72 -4.01 -8.38 20.97
C LEU A 72 -4.93 -8.60 22.18
N ASP A 73 -5.90 -7.72 22.39
CA ASP A 73 -6.84 -7.73 23.51
C ASP A 73 -7.70 -9.02 23.49
N LEU A 74 -8.32 -9.32 22.35
CA LEU A 74 -9.10 -10.55 22.19
C LEU A 74 -8.25 -11.83 22.31
N SER A 75 -6.97 -11.76 21.95
CA SER A 75 -6.01 -12.85 22.14
C SER A 75 -5.52 -12.97 23.59
N GLN A 76 -5.91 -12.05 24.48
CA GLN A 76 -5.42 -11.97 25.87
C GLN A 76 -3.88 -11.81 25.94
N ILE A 77 -3.30 -11.11 24.98
CA ILE A 77 -1.89 -10.74 24.92
C ILE A 77 -1.76 -9.30 25.43
N PRO A 78 -0.82 -8.99 26.33
CA PRO A 78 -0.60 -7.62 26.79
C PRO A 78 -0.41 -6.66 25.61
N LEU A 79 -1.12 -5.50 25.63
CA LEU A 79 -1.11 -4.56 24.51
C LEU A 79 0.30 -3.99 24.30
N LYS A 80 0.95 -3.51 25.36
CA LYS A 80 2.34 -3.02 25.28
C LYS A 80 3.34 -4.16 25.33
N ALA A 81 4.35 -4.12 24.47
CA ALA A 81 5.40 -5.13 24.39
C ALA A 81 6.19 -5.29 25.69
N VAL A 82 6.37 -4.19 26.45
CA VAL A 82 7.10 -4.19 27.72
C VAL A 82 6.41 -5.00 28.84
N ASP A 83 5.11 -5.22 28.72
CA ASP A 83 4.30 -5.96 29.70
C ASP A 83 4.25 -7.46 29.39
N ARG A 84 4.83 -7.93 28.26
CA ARG A 84 4.82 -9.33 27.83
C ARG A 84 5.88 -10.14 28.55
N THR A 85 5.52 -11.36 28.85
CA THR A 85 6.35 -12.34 29.55
C THR A 85 6.80 -13.47 28.61
N MET A 86 7.48 -14.46 29.17
CA MET A 86 7.87 -15.69 28.45
C MET A 86 6.68 -16.56 28.00
N GLU A 87 5.49 -16.31 28.54
CA GLU A 87 4.25 -17.03 28.22
C GLU A 87 3.49 -16.39 27.04
N ASP A 88 3.93 -15.20 26.62
CA ASP A 88 3.28 -14.46 25.54
C ASP A 88 4.04 -14.64 24.23
N PRO A 89 3.37 -14.68 23.06
CA PRO A 89 4.04 -14.76 21.76
C PRO A 89 4.88 -13.49 21.49
N PHE A 90 5.85 -13.62 20.60
CA PHE A 90 6.50 -12.45 20.01
C PHE A 90 5.60 -11.85 18.93
N VAL A 91 5.29 -10.57 19.03
CA VAL A 91 4.46 -9.85 18.06
C VAL A 91 5.37 -9.14 17.05
N ILE A 92 5.25 -9.54 15.79
CA ILE A 92 6.05 -9.01 14.69
C ILE A 92 5.17 -8.31 13.67
N GLY A 93 5.51 -7.06 13.31
CA GLY A 93 4.85 -6.27 12.28
C GLY A 93 5.61 -6.31 10.94
N GLY A 94 4.88 -6.32 9.82
CA GLY A 94 5.46 -6.21 8.49
C GLY A 94 4.48 -5.60 7.49
N GLY A 95 4.96 -5.15 6.35
CA GLY A 95 4.14 -4.53 5.30
C GLY A 95 4.43 -3.03 5.10
N PRO A 96 3.66 -2.33 4.25
CA PRO A 96 3.98 -0.95 3.87
C PRO A 96 3.96 0.05 5.01
N CYS A 97 3.12 -0.11 6.04
CA CYS A 97 3.11 0.81 7.18
C CYS A 97 4.29 0.59 8.15
N SER A 98 4.99 -0.55 8.08
CA SER A 98 6.20 -0.78 8.89
C SER A 98 7.38 0.12 8.50
N TYR A 99 7.28 0.87 7.41
CA TYR A 99 8.28 1.87 7.02
C TYR A 99 8.19 3.19 7.80
N ASN A 100 7.13 3.40 8.58
CA ASN A 100 7.11 4.30 9.74
C ASN A 100 6.42 3.58 10.91
N PRO A 101 7.13 2.76 11.67
CA PRO A 101 6.55 1.95 12.73
C PRO A 101 6.30 2.73 14.02
N GLU A 102 6.89 3.93 14.16
CA GLU A 102 6.93 4.69 15.40
C GLU A 102 5.56 4.97 16.04
N PRO A 103 4.49 5.29 15.28
CA PRO A 103 3.15 5.48 15.85
C PRO A 103 2.57 4.30 16.63
N ILE A 104 3.08 3.09 16.38
CA ILE A 104 2.61 1.82 16.98
C ILE A 104 3.75 0.99 17.58
N ALA A 105 4.90 1.60 17.78
CA ALA A 105 6.13 0.91 18.19
C ALA A 105 5.98 0.16 19.52
N ASP A 106 5.25 0.71 20.49
CA ASP A 106 5.07 0.13 21.81
C ASP A 106 4.25 -1.17 21.82
N PHE A 107 3.48 -1.43 20.76
CA PHE A 107 2.60 -2.61 20.66
C PHE A 107 3.30 -3.81 20.03
N PHE A 108 4.50 -3.65 19.49
CA PHE A 108 5.24 -4.69 18.79
C PHE A 108 6.57 -5.01 19.47
N ASP A 109 6.92 -6.28 19.50
CA ASP A 109 8.25 -6.72 19.92
C ASP A 109 9.29 -6.39 18.85
N MET A 110 8.91 -6.52 17.57
CA MET A 110 9.78 -6.23 16.44
C MET A 110 8.99 -5.92 15.16
N PHE A 111 9.65 -5.27 14.20
CA PHE A 111 9.16 -5.08 12.84
C PHE A 111 10.16 -5.67 11.86
N TYR A 112 9.64 -6.18 10.75
CA TYR A 112 10.43 -6.57 9.61
C TYR A 112 10.29 -5.58 8.47
N ILE A 113 11.42 -5.05 7.99
CA ILE A 113 11.48 -4.04 6.95
C ILE A 113 12.00 -4.67 5.66
N GLY A 114 11.10 -4.91 4.71
CA GLY A 114 11.45 -5.48 3.42
C GLY A 114 10.57 -6.62 2.96
N GLU A 115 11.17 -7.49 2.14
CA GLU A 115 10.53 -8.63 1.51
C GLU A 115 10.87 -9.90 2.29
N GLY A 116 9.84 -10.63 2.76
CA GLY A 116 9.97 -11.64 3.80
C GLY A 116 10.47 -13.01 3.32
N GLU A 117 10.75 -13.20 2.03
CA GLU A 117 11.02 -14.51 1.44
C GLU A 117 12.24 -15.23 2.05
N THR A 118 13.23 -14.49 2.56
CA THR A 118 14.48 -15.07 3.08
C THR A 118 14.62 -14.94 4.60
N VAL A 119 14.22 -13.85 5.19
CA VAL A 119 14.47 -13.49 6.60
C VAL A 119 13.75 -14.40 7.60
N TYR A 120 12.60 -14.94 7.23
CA TYR A 120 11.88 -15.81 8.17
C TYR A 120 12.69 -17.04 8.59
N PHE A 121 13.55 -17.56 7.72
CA PHE A 121 14.40 -18.69 8.07
C PHE A 121 15.44 -18.31 9.13
N ASP A 122 16.10 -17.17 8.95
CA ASP A 122 17.10 -16.68 9.91
C ASP A 122 16.47 -16.38 11.27
N LEU A 123 15.28 -15.78 11.28
CA LEU A 123 14.53 -15.48 12.52
C LEU A 123 14.10 -16.77 13.25
N MET A 124 13.57 -17.74 12.51
CA MET A 124 13.13 -19.02 13.09
C MET A 124 14.32 -19.84 13.60
N ASP A 125 15.45 -19.83 12.90
CA ASP A 125 16.65 -20.52 13.35
C ASP A 125 17.23 -19.84 14.61
N ALA A 126 17.29 -18.52 14.66
CA ALA A 126 17.69 -17.76 15.84
C ALA A 126 16.77 -18.06 17.05
N TYR A 127 15.45 -18.14 16.80
CA TYR A 127 14.48 -18.51 17.84
C TYR A 127 14.71 -19.93 18.39
N LYS A 128 14.92 -20.91 17.53
CA LYS A 128 15.18 -22.29 17.94
C LYS A 128 16.45 -22.43 18.77
N GLU A 129 17.52 -21.74 18.37
CA GLU A 129 18.77 -21.70 19.13
C GLU A 129 18.56 -21.04 20.50
N TRP A 130 17.88 -19.89 20.55
CA TRP A 130 17.57 -19.21 21.80
C TRP A 130 16.72 -20.10 22.73
N LYS A 131 15.69 -20.77 22.22
CA LYS A 131 14.81 -21.62 23.04
C LYS A 131 15.55 -22.75 23.77
N LYS A 132 16.72 -23.17 23.27
CA LYS A 132 17.58 -24.19 23.92
C LYS A 132 18.39 -23.63 25.08
N THR A 133 18.59 -22.32 25.15
CA THR A 133 19.48 -21.69 26.14
C THR A 133 18.78 -21.44 27.48
N GLY A 134 17.47 -21.27 27.51
CA GLY A 134 16.70 -20.90 28.69
C GLY A 134 16.88 -19.42 29.10
N GLU A 135 17.47 -18.59 28.23
CA GLU A 135 17.60 -17.15 28.42
C GLU A 135 16.24 -16.44 28.33
N ASP A 136 16.17 -15.22 28.82
CA ASP A 136 14.96 -14.41 28.84
C ASP A 136 14.54 -13.89 27.44
N ARG A 137 13.36 -13.29 27.37
CA ARG A 137 12.77 -12.70 26.16
C ARG A 137 13.68 -11.63 25.52
N VAL A 138 14.33 -10.81 26.36
CA VAL A 138 15.20 -9.72 25.89
C VAL A 138 16.43 -10.30 25.17
N ALA A 139 16.98 -11.42 25.63
CA ALA A 139 18.09 -12.09 24.96
C ALA A 139 17.74 -12.55 23.54
N PHE A 140 16.51 -13.02 23.31
CA PHE A 140 16.05 -13.31 21.95
C PHE A 140 15.93 -12.04 21.10
N LEU A 141 15.32 -10.98 21.64
CA LEU A 141 15.17 -9.72 20.92
C LEU A 141 16.52 -9.12 20.51
N LYS A 142 17.55 -9.24 21.34
CA LYS A 142 18.92 -8.86 21.00
C LYS A 142 19.50 -9.67 19.82
N ARG A 143 19.24 -10.98 19.78
CA ARG A 143 19.62 -11.83 18.63
C ARG A 143 18.85 -11.43 17.37
N ALA A 144 17.55 -11.19 17.50
CA ALA A 144 16.69 -10.77 16.40
C ALA A 144 17.13 -9.40 15.81
N ALA A 145 17.53 -8.45 16.65
CA ALA A 145 18.01 -7.13 16.22
C ALA A 145 19.25 -7.17 15.32
N GLN A 146 20.04 -8.24 15.38
CA GLN A 146 21.20 -8.44 14.51
C GLN A 146 20.84 -9.01 13.12
N ILE A 147 19.59 -9.49 12.93
CA ILE A 147 19.12 -9.99 11.64
C ILE A 147 18.80 -8.81 10.73
N PRO A 148 19.33 -8.77 9.49
CA PRO A 148 19.08 -7.68 8.57
C PRO A 148 17.57 -7.46 8.33
N GLY A 149 17.13 -6.19 8.44
CA GLY A 149 15.72 -5.82 8.25
C GLY A 149 14.86 -5.90 9.51
N ILE A 150 15.35 -6.46 10.61
CA ILE A 150 14.63 -6.47 11.88
C ILE A 150 14.88 -5.15 12.64
N TYR A 151 13.78 -4.52 13.05
CA TYR A 151 13.75 -3.36 13.95
C TYR A 151 13.08 -3.77 15.26
N VAL A 152 13.76 -3.59 16.40
CA VAL A 152 13.25 -3.89 17.75
C VAL A 152 13.06 -2.57 18.50
N PRO A 153 11.84 -2.04 18.62
CA PRO A 153 11.57 -0.68 19.11
C PRO A 153 12.13 -0.38 20.51
N MET A 154 12.08 -1.35 21.41
CA MET A 154 12.57 -1.18 22.79
C MET A 154 14.07 -0.87 22.90
N PHE A 155 14.84 -1.07 21.83
CA PHE A 155 16.28 -0.79 21.80
C PHE A 155 16.61 0.58 21.22
N TYR A 156 15.62 1.47 21.05
CA TYR A 156 15.84 2.81 20.52
C TYR A 156 15.13 3.86 21.39
N GLU A 157 15.78 5.00 21.51
CA GLU A 157 15.22 6.19 22.17
C GLU A 157 15.08 7.34 21.18
N ALA A 158 14.03 8.13 21.41
CA ALA A 158 13.72 9.36 20.69
C ALA A 158 13.80 10.55 21.64
N SER A 159 14.42 11.64 21.23
CA SER A 159 14.37 12.91 21.92
C SER A 159 13.74 13.99 21.02
N TYR A 160 13.15 15.01 21.63
CA TYR A 160 12.39 16.05 20.93
C TYR A 160 12.89 17.43 21.28
N ASN A 161 12.86 18.34 20.31
CA ASN A 161 13.12 19.76 20.50
C ASN A 161 11.93 20.44 21.22
N GLU A 162 12.11 21.68 21.66
CA GLU A 162 11.06 22.47 22.34
C GLU A 162 9.82 22.69 21.44
N ASP A 163 10.00 22.72 20.12
CA ASP A 163 8.92 22.88 19.14
C ASP A 163 8.20 21.55 18.81
N GLY A 164 8.63 20.44 19.44
CA GLY A 164 8.08 19.10 19.24
C GLY A 164 8.66 18.33 18.04
N THR A 165 9.58 18.90 17.26
CA THR A 165 10.29 18.15 16.22
C THR A 165 11.25 17.14 16.81
N LEU A 166 11.56 16.06 16.06
CA LEU A 166 12.50 15.03 16.50
C LEU A 166 13.93 15.63 16.56
N ALA A 167 14.56 15.61 17.72
CA ALA A 167 15.93 16.08 17.91
C ALA A 167 16.95 14.98 17.59
N ASP A 168 16.70 13.75 18.08
CA ASP A 168 17.56 12.60 17.82
C ASP A 168 16.77 11.29 17.93
N PHE A 169 17.27 10.26 17.26
CA PHE A 169 16.75 8.90 17.29
C PHE A 169 17.93 7.92 17.20
N TYR A 170 18.19 7.17 18.26
CA TYR A 170 19.39 6.37 18.35
C TYR A 170 19.18 5.03 19.08
N PRO A 171 19.98 4.00 18.75
CA PRO A 171 19.97 2.74 19.48
C PRO A 171 20.63 2.90 20.86
N ILE A 172 20.04 2.24 21.86
CA ILE A 172 20.52 2.21 23.25
C ILE A 172 21.22 0.91 23.64
N CYS A 173 21.36 -0.02 22.70
CA CYS A 173 22.14 -1.24 22.90
C CYS A 173 23.03 -1.53 21.68
N GLU A 174 24.10 -2.28 21.92
CA GLU A 174 25.13 -2.56 20.91
C GLU A 174 24.59 -3.44 19.74
N GLU A 175 23.65 -4.32 20.04
CA GLU A 175 23.06 -5.24 19.06
C GLU A 175 22.11 -4.55 18.06
N ALA A 176 21.59 -3.39 18.41
CA ALA A 176 20.67 -2.65 17.56
C ALA A 176 21.42 -1.77 16.54
N PRO A 177 21.15 -1.90 15.23
CA PRO A 177 21.86 -1.13 14.19
C PRO A 177 21.40 0.34 14.18
N LYS A 178 22.31 1.27 13.90
CA LYS A 178 21.96 2.69 13.70
C LYS A 178 20.99 2.92 12.54
N LYS A 179 21.02 2.04 11.53
CA LYS A 179 20.09 2.05 10.39
C LYS A 179 19.63 0.64 10.09
N VAL A 180 18.33 0.49 9.99
CA VAL A 180 17.70 -0.76 9.54
C VAL A 180 17.61 -0.75 8.02
N ILE A 181 18.30 -1.69 7.37
CA ILE A 181 18.36 -1.75 5.90
C ILE A 181 17.23 -2.63 5.39
N LYS A 182 16.41 -2.07 4.52
CA LYS A 182 15.34 -2.82 3.84
C LYS A 182 15.91 -4.03 3.10
N GLN A 183 15.29 -5.17 3.29
CA GLN A 183 15.64 -6.39 2.59
C GLN A 183 14.89 -6.51 1.26
N VAL A 184 15.57 -7.03 0.24
CA VAL A 184 15.08 -7.10 -1.14
C VAL A 184 15.39 -8.48 -1.70
N GLU A 185 14.37 -9.17 -2.22
CA GLU A 185 14.55 -10.42 -2.96
C GLU A 185 15.05 -10.11 -4.38
N ASP A 186 16.26 -10.55 -4.71
CA ASP A 186 16.90 -10.28 -6.00
C ASP A 186 16.54 -11.33 -7.07
N LYS A 187 16.25 -12.56 -6.68
CA LYS A 187 16.00 -13.71 -7.55
C LYS A 187 14.51 -14.06 -7.64
N MET A 188 13.69 -13.11 -8.08
CA MET A 188 12.24 -13.21 -8.10
C MET A 188 11.67 -14.50 -8.74
N SER A 189 12.34 -15.07 -9.74
CA SER A 189 11.87 -16.29 -10.42
C SER A 189 12.38 -17.57 -9.75
N ASP A 190 13.42 -17.48 -8.91
CA ASP A 190 13.98 -18.64 -8.20
C ASP A 190 13.37 -18.78 -6.80
N THR A 191 12.75 -17.69 -6.31
CA THR A 191 12.13 -17.63 -5.00
C THR A 191 10.80 -18.39 -4.98
N PHE A 192 10.50 -18.98 -3.84
CA PHE A 192 9.23 -19.68 -3.65
C PHE A 192 8.02 -18.81 -4.03
N TYR A 193 7.11 -19.41 -4.74
CA TYR A 193 5.80 -18.86 -5.05
C TYR A 193 4.73 -19.96 -4.93
N PRO A 194 3.57 -19.71 -4.30
CA PRO A 194 2.56 -20.74 -4.10
C PRO A 194 2.10 -21.36 -5.42
N GLU A 195 2.25 -22.67 -5.56
CA GLU A 195 1.71 -23.44 -6.71
C GLU A 195 0.29 -23.92 -6.46
N LYS A 196 -0.08 -24.07 -5.19
CA LYS A 196 -1.39 -24.53 -4.73
C LYS A 196 -1.95 -23.54 -3.71
N PRO A 197 -2.50 -22.39 -4.16
CA PRO A 197 -3.12 -21.43 -3.26
C PRO A 197 -4.27 -22.07 -2.49
N LEU A 198 -4.45 -21.65 -1.24
CA LEU A 198 -5.57 -22.09 -0.43
C LEU A 198 -6.89 -21.53 -1.00
N VAL A 199 -7.84 -22.41 -1.22
CA VAL A 199 -9.20 -22.07 -1.61
C VAL A 199 -10.06 -22.00 -0.36
N PRO A 200 -10.62 -20.83 0.02
CA PRO A 200 -11.46 -20.71 1.21
C PRO A 200 -12.76 -21.51 1.04
N TYR A 201 -13.24 -22.10 2.13
CA TYR A 201 -14.51 -22.82 2.14
C TYR A 201 -15.73 -21.88 2.01
N THR A 202 -15.59 -20.66 2.51
CA THR A 202 -16.60 -19.59 2.37
C THR A 202 -16.27 -18.69 1.19
N LYS A 203 -17.29 -18.07 0.61
CA LYS A 203 -17.11 -17.13 -0.50
C LYS A 203 -16.21 -15.96 -0.11
N ALA A 204 -15.09 -15.79 -0.82
CA ALA A 204 -14.18 -14.68 -0.66
C ALA A 204 -14.57 -13.49 -1.56
N THR A 205 -14.13 -12.28 -1.20
CA THR A 205 -14.37 -11.08 -2.00
C THR A 205 -13.73 -11.17 -3.39
N GLN A 206 -12.64 -11.92 -3.52
CA GLN A 206 -11.90 -12.11 -4.76
C GLN A 206 -11.52 -13.59 -4.92
N GLU A 207 -12.36 -14.34 -5.61
CA GLU A 207 -12.14 -15.75 -5.93
C GLU A 207 -11.40 -15.86 -7.27
N ARG A 208 -10.07 -15.74 -7.22
CA ARG A 208 -9.21 -15.77 -8.40
C ARG A 208 -7.78 -16.16 -8.09
N VAL A 209 -7.08 -16.69 -9.09
CA VAL A 209 -5.63 -16.80 -9.05
C VAL A 209 -5.00 -15.42 -9.20
N VAL A 210 -4.01 -15.10 -8.35
CA VAL A 210 -3.23 -13.86 -8.46
C VAL A 210 -1.80 -14.21 -8.81
N LEU A 211 -1.35 -13.75 -9.96
CA LEU A 211 -0.01 -13.96 -10.47
C LEU A 211 0.76 -12.63 -10.43
N GLU A 212 1.77 -12.53 -9.54
CA GLU A 212 2.66 -11.37 -9.50
C GLU A 212 3.67 -11.43 -10.63
N ILE A 213 3.52 -10.52 -11.60
CA ILE A 213 4.37 -10.51 -12.80
C ILE A 213 5.68 -9.75 -12.61
N GLN A 214 5.66 -8.71 -11.76
CA GLN A 214 6.85 -7.93 -11.38
C GLN A 214 6.64 -7.21 -10.07
N ARG A 215 7.72 -6.88 -9.38
CA ARG A 215 7.76 -6.08 -8.17
C ARG A 215 8.45 -4.75 -8.43
N GLY A 216 7.92 -3.65 -7.85
CA GLY A 216 8.39 -2.29 -8.10
C GLY A 216 7.72 -1.62 -9.30
N CYS A 217 8.09 -0.34 -9.56
CA CYS A 217 7.54 0.48 -10.64
C CYS A 217 8.64 1.35 -11.26
N ILE A 218 8.69 1.43 -12.60
CA ILE A 218 9.68 2.27 -13.32
C ILE A 218 9.35 3.77 -13.23
N ARG A 219 8.13 4.11 -12.84
CA ARG A 219 7.65 5.50 -12.82
C ARG A 219 8.19 6.25 -11.61
N GLY A 220 8.18 7.55 -11.69
CA GLY A 220 8.69 8.44 -10.66
C GLY A 220 7.61 9.36 -10.08
N CYS A 221 6.37 8.87 -9.94
CA CYS A 221 5.28 9.66 -9.35
C CYS A 221 5.67 10.10 -7.93
N ARG A 222 5.69 11.41 -7.69
CA ARG A 222 6.26 12.04 -6.48
C ARG A 222 5.43 11.85 -5.22
N PHE A 223 4.18 11.49 -5.37
CA PHE A 223 3.28 11.16 -4.26
C PHE A 223 3.30 9.68 -3.87
N CYS A 224 3.82 8.80 -4.74
CA CYS A 224 3.60 7.37 -4.64
C CYS A 224 4.64 6.70 -3.73
N GLN A 225 4.25 6.34 -2.51
CA GLN A 225 5.11 5.63 -1.55
C GLN A 225 5.52 4.25 -2.10
N ALA A 226 4.57 3.47 -2.62
CA ALA A 226 4.87 2.15 -3.19
C ALA A 226 5.89 2.22 -4.34
N GLY A 227 5.83 3.28 -5.17
CA GLY A 227 6.80 3.53 -6.24
C GLY A 227 8.23 3.80 -5.75
N MET A 228 8.42 4.16 -4.48
CA MET A 228 9.72 4.35 -3.83
C MET A 228 10.14 3.12 -3.01
N LEU A 229 9.23 2.60 -2.18
CA LEU A 229 9.50 1.48 -1.28
C LEU A 229 9.89 0.20 -2.02
N TYR A 230 9.25 -0.10 -3.16
CA TYR A 230 9.46 -1.36 -3.89
C TYR A 230 10.53 -1.27 -4.99
N ARG A 231 11.37 -0.23 -5.00
CA ARG A 231 12.56 -0.19 -5.86
C ARG A 231 13.65 -1.13 -5.33
N PRO A 232 14.43 -1.73 -6.25
CA PRO A 232 14.41 -1.68 -7.71
C PRO A 232 13.28 -2.52 -8.34
N ILE A 233 13.04 -2.31 -9.65
CA ILE A 233 12.03 -3.06 -10.39
C ILE A 233 12.61 -4.42 -10.78
N ARG A 234 11.88 -5.50 -10.47
CA ARG A 234 12.29 -6.89 -10.73
C ARG A 234 11.13 -7.65 -11.35
N PRO A 235 11.23 -8.01 -12.65
CA PRO A 235 10.25 -8.85 -13.32
C PRO A 235 10.48 -10.33 -12.96
N ARG A 236 9.43 -11.14 -13.04
CA ARG A 236 9.54 -12.60 -13.12
C ARG A 236 9.69 -13.02 -14.57
N SER A 237 10.36 -14.14 -14.82
CA SER A 237 10.51 -14.67 -16.18
C SER A 237 9.17 -15.18 -16.72
N LEU A 238 9.02 -15.09 -18.05
CA LEU A 238 7.78 -15.52 -18.71
C LEU A 238 7.50 -17.01 -18.48
N GLU A 239 8.53 -17.85 -18.53
CA GLU A 239 8.39 -19.30 -18.32
C GLU A 239 7.95 -19.63 -16.88
N PHE A 240 8.49 -18.93 -15.89
CA PHE A 240 8.02 -19.04 -14.51
C PHE A 240 6.53 -18.69 -14.40
N LEU A 241 6.10 -17.60 -15.04
CA LEU A 241 4.71 -17.15 -14.98
C LEU A 241 3.75 -18.12 -15.68
N LYS A 242 4.13 -18.67 -16.83
CA LYS A 242 3.35 -19.68 -17.54
C LYS A 242 3.19 -20.96 -16.71
N ASP A 243 4.26 -21.46 -16.12
CA ASP A 243 4.25 -22.67 -15.30
C ASP A 243 3.37 -22.50 -14.06
N HIS A 244 3.54 -21.38 -13.30
CA HIS A 244 2.76 -21.11 -12.12
C HIS A 244 1.29 -20.83 -12.42
N ALA A 245 0.96 -20.17 -13.54
CA ALA A 245 -0.42 -19.99 -13.97
C ALA A 245 -1.14 -21.34 -14.16
N ARG A 246 -0.47 -22.32 -14.82
CA ARG A 246 -1.03 -23.68 -14.98
C ARG A 246 -1.26 -24.36 -13.64
N LYS A 247 -0.23 -24.44 -12.82
CA LYS A 247 -0.29 -25.12 -11.51
C LYS A 247 -1.36 -24.52 -10.59
N MET A 248 -1.43 -23.18 -10.53
CA MET A 248 -2.39 -22.50 -9.66
C MET A 248 -3.83 -22.66 -10.15
N LEU A 249 -4.09 -22.53 -11.46
CA LEU A 249 -5.43 -22.72 -12.01
C LEU A 249 -5.89 -24.18 -11.88
N GLU A 250 -5.00 -25.15 -12.15
CA GLU A 250 -5.31 -26.56 -11.99
C GLU A 250 -5.59 -26.97 -10.54
N SER A 251 -4.85 -26.40 -9.58
CA SER A 251 -5.01 -26.75 -8.15
C SER A 251 -6.22 -26.11 -7.49
N THR A 252 -6.67 -24.93 -7.98
CA THR A 252 -7.76 -24.17 -7.36
C THR A 252 -9.10 -24.33 -8.05
N GLY A 253 -9.09 -24.60 -9.37
CA GLY A 253 -10.29 -24.60 -10.19
C GLY A 253 -10.94 -23.23 -10.39
N TYR A 254 -10.23 -22.13 -10.07
CA TYR A 254 -10.75 -20.77 -10.33
C TYR A 254 -10.89 -20.48 -11.82
N ASP A 255 -11.91 -19.71 -12.15
CA ASP A 255 -12.23 -19.25 -13.52
C ASP A 255 -11.75 -17.81 -13.80
N GLU A 256 -10.91 -17.25 -12.92
CA GLU A 256 -10.28 -15.94 -13.10
C GLU A 256 -8.82 -15.95 -12.69
N ILE A 257 -7.95 -15.34 -13.51
CA ILE A 257 -6.55 -15.04 -13.20
C ILE A 257 -6.29 -13.55 -13.27
N SER A 258 -5.64 -12.99 -12.25
CA SER A 258 -5.28 -11.58 -12.16
C SER A 258 -3.76 -11.39 -12.20
N LEU A 259 -3.27 -10.56 -13.14
CA LEU A 259 -1.85 -10.23 -13.27
C LEU A 259 -1.51 -9.03 -12.39
N SER A 260 -0.91 -9.30 -11.23
CA SER A 260 -0.63 -8.29 -10.20
C SER A 260 0.73 -7.63 -10.37
N SER A 261 0.74 -6.29 -10.37
CA SER A 261 1.94 -5.45 -10.22
C SER A 261 1.55 -4.01 -9.88
N LEU A 262 2.52 -3.15 -9.59
CA LEU A 262 2.28 -1.70 -9.44
C LEU A 262 2.05 -1.00 -10.79
N SER A 263 2.46 -1.59 -11.91
CA SER A 263 2.25 -1.07 -13.27
C SER A 263 2.39 -2.21 -14.29
N SER A 264 1.29 -2.91 -14.55
CA SER A 264 1.29 -4.09 -15.42
C SER A 264 1.67 -3.75 -16.86
N SER A 265 1.28 -2.57 -17.37
CA SER A 265 1.65 -2.09 -18.72
C SER A 265 3.17 -1.92 -18.90
N ASP A 266 3.93 -1.81 -17.83
CA ASP A 266 5.39 -1.65 -17.88
C ASP A 266 6.14 -2.99 -17.82
N TYR A 267 5.46 -4.13 -17.75
CA TYR A 267 6.05 -5.44 -17.90
C TYR A 267 6.31 -5.73 -19.39
N LYS A 268 7.58 -5.95 -19.78
CA LYS A 268 7.97 -6.03 -21.20
C LYS A 268 7.28 -7.16 -21.97
N GLU A 269 7.10 -8.28 -21.29
CA GLU A 269 6.54 -9.51 -21.89
C GLU A 269 5.03 -9.66 -21.65
N LEU A 270 4.36 -8.56 -21.19
CA LEU A 270 2.91 -8.58 -20.97
C LEU A 270 2.11 -9.07 -22.18
N PRO A 271 2.40 -8.64 -23.43
CA PRO A 271 1.66 -9.12 -24.59
C PRO A 271 1.73 -10.62 -24.75
N GLU A 272 2.94 -11.14 -24.71
CA GLU A 272 3.17 -12.57 -24.92
C GLU A 272 2.51 -13.40 -23.82
N LEU A 273 2.60 -12.98 -22.57
CA LEU A 273 1.94 -13.62 -21.45
C LEU A 273 0.41 -13.64 -21.63
N VAL A 274 -0.18 -12.49 -22.00
CA VAL A 274 -1.65 -12.38 -22.14
C VAL A 274 -2.13 -13.18 -23.33
N TYR A 275 -1.46 -13.13 -24.49
CA TYR A 275 -1.84 -13.93 -25.64
C TYR A 275 -1.75 -15.42 -25.35
N TRP A 276 -0.68 -15.85 -24.68
CA TRP A 276 -0.56 -17.23 -24.25
C TRP A 276 -1.69 -17.66 -23.29
N LEU A 277 -2.05 -16.82 -22.30
CA LEU A 277 -3.17 -17.10 -21.39
C LEU A 277 -4.51 -17.22 -22.15
N ILE A 278 -4.74 -16.33 -23.12
CA ILE A 278 -5.94 -16.40 -23.97
C ILE A 278 -6.00 -17.71 -24.75
N ASP A 279 -4.90 -18.08 -25.41
CA ASP A 279 -4.85 -19.28 -26.26
C ASP A 279 -4.98 -20.57 -25.43
N GLU A 280 -4.34 -20.62 -24.25
CA GLU A 280 -4.36 -21.80 -23.37
C GLU A 280 -5.71 -22.02 -22.66
N TYR A 281 -6.42 -20.92 -22.31
CA TYR A 281 -7.56 -20.96 -21.41
C TYR A 281 -8.89 -20.47 -21.99
N ARG A 282 -8.93 -20.02 -23.25
CA ARG A 282 -10.17 -19.56 -23.91
C ARG A 282 -11.28 -20.62 -23.82
N ASP A 283 -10.98 -21.85 -24.20
CA ASP A 283 -11.96 -22.95 -24.21
C ASP A 283 -12.33 -23.45 -22.81
N LYS A 284 -11.52 -23.09 -21.80
CA LYS A 284 -11.76 -23.42 -20.38
C LYS A 284 -12.54 -22.32 -19.64
N GLY A 285 -12.88 -21.21 -20.29
CA GLY A 285 -13.69 -20.13 -19.73
C GLY A 285 -12.99 -19.30 -18.65
N VAL A 286 -11.65 -19.30 -18.58
CA VAL A 286 -10.89 -18.53 -17.59
C VAL A 286 -10.80 -17.07 -18.02
N ASN A 287 -11.22 -16.16 -17.13
CA ASN A 287 -11.14 -14.71 -17.32
C ASN A 287 -9.75 -14.18 -16.91
N ILE A 288 -9.26 -13.18 -17.67
CA ILE A 288 -7.99 -12.51 -17.36
C ILE A 288 -8.28 -11.11 -16.85
N SER A 289 -7.79 -10.79 -15.65
CA SER A 289 -7.92 -9.48 -15.01
C SER A 289 -6.57 -8.75 -14.97
N LEU A 290 -6.58 -7.49 -15.41
CA LEU A 290 -5.41 -6.61 -15.47
C LEU A 290 -5.65 -5.36 -14.61
N PRO A 291 -5.50 -5.41 -13.29
CA PRO A 291 -5.98 -4.35 -12.39
C PRO A 291 -5.17 -3.05 -12.46
N SER A 292 -3.91 -3.10 -12.86
CA SER A 292 -2.98 -1.95 -12.80
C SER A 292 -2.54 -1.49 -14.19
N LEU A 293 -3.49 -1.41 -15.13
CA LEU A 293 -3.21 -0.91 -16.46
C LEU A 293 -3.14 0.61 -16.50
N ARG A 294 -2.12 1.12 -17.19
CA ARG A 294 -2.06 2.53 -17.60
C ARG A 294 -2.77 2.70 -18.93
N ILE A 295 -3.21 3.94 -19.21
CA ILE A 295 -3.80 4.34 -20.50
C ILE A 295 -2.73 4.39 -21.60
N ASP A 296 -2.09 3.30 -21.92
CA ASP A 296 -1.16 3.24 -23.05
C ASP A 296 -1.85 2.46 -24.20
N ALA A 297 -1.66 2.87 -25.43
CA ALA A 297 -2.32 2.29 -26.62
C ALA A 297 -2.16 0.75 -26.70
N PHE A 298 -1.04 0.24 -26.22
CA PHE A 298 -0.75 -1.18 -26.18
C PHE A 298 -1.69 -1.97 -25.23
N ALA A 299 -1.95 -1.43 -24.05
CA ALA A 299 -2.84 -2.06 -23.07
C ALA A 299 -4.25 -2.27 -23.61
N LEU A 300 -4.71 -1.40 -24.50
CA LEU A 300 -6.05 -1.45 -25.07
C LEU A 300 -6.20 -2.53 -26.16
N ASP A 301 -5.17 -2.78 -26.97
CA ASP A 301 -5.17 -3.89 -27.94
C ASP A 301 -5.22 -5.25 -27.21
N VAL A 302 -4.42 -5.41 -26.16
CA VAL A 302 -4.47 -6.58 -25.29
C VAL A 302 -5.85 -6.72 -24.64
N MET A 303 -6.42 -5.61 -24.12
CA MET A 303 -7.73 -5.63 -23.47
C MET A 303 -8.88 -5.96 -24.43
N SER A 304 -8.83 -5.52 -25.69
CA SER A 304 -9.87 -5.85 -26.66
C SER A 304 -9.98 -7.37 -26.88
N LYS A 305 -8.85 -8.08 -26.82
CA LYS A 305 -8.80 -9.54 -26.95
C LYS A 305 -9.18 -10.29 -25.68
N VAL A 306 -8.86 -9.72 -24.51
CA VAL A 306 -9.24 -10.29 -23.20
C VAL A 306 -10.75 -10.24 -22.98
N GLN A 307 -11.44 -9.26 -23.58
CA GLN A 307 -12.83 -8.94 -23.26
C GLN A 307 -13.90 -9.61 -24.10
N ASP A 308 -13.54 -10.46 -25.02
CA ASP A 308 -14.53 -11.35 -25.66
C ASP A 308 -15.26 -12.23 -24.62
N ILE A 309 -14.76 -12.28 -23.37
CA ILE A 309 -15.27 -13.15 -22.30
C ILE A 309 -16.15 -12.39 -21.28
N ARG A 310 -15.75 -11.19 -20.79
CA ARG A 310 -16.58 -10.38 -19.86
C ARG A 310 -16.13 -8.92 -19.78
N LYS A 311 -17.05 -7.97 -19.99
CA LYS A 311 -16.77 -6.53 -19.90
C LYS A 311 -16.79 -6.03 -18.45
N SER A 312 -15.62 -5.69 -17.88
CA SER A 312 -15.48 -4.97 -16.61
C SER A 312 -15.39 -3.46 -16.84
N SER A 313 -15.60 -2.64 -15.79
CA SER A 313 -15.39 -1.19 -15.89
C SER A 313 -13.90 -0.87 -16.04
N LEU A 314 -13.57 0.06 -16.94
CA LEU A 314 -12.21 0.58 -17.08
C LEU A 314 -11.91 1.63 -16.01
N THR A 315 -10.75 1.51 -15.41
CA THR A 315 -10.27 2.46 -14.40
C THR A 315 -9.00 3.13 -14.90
N PHE A 316 -9.00 4.46 -14.87
CA PHE A 316 -7.86 5.28 -15.20
C PHE A 316 -7.51 6.17 -14.02
N ALA A 317 -6.22 6.41 -13.82
CA ALA A 317 -5.72 7.25 -12.74
C ALA A 317 -4.90 8.42 -13.31
N PRO A 318 -5.54 9.50 -13.82
CA PRO A 318 -4.84 10.71 -14.20
C PRO A 318 -4.17 11.41 -13.01
N GLU A 319 -4.74 11.25 -11.81
CA GLU A 319 -4.37 11.81 -10.52
C GLU A 319 -4.55 13.33 -10.40
N ALA A 320 -4.46 14.07 -11.49
CA ALA A 320 -4.66 15.53 -11.53
C ALA A 320 -5.39 15.98 -12.80
N GLY A 321 -6.17 17.05 -12.68
CA GLY A 321 -7.00 17.58 -13.78
C GLY A 321 -6.19 18.28 -14.87
N SER A 322 -5.23 19.12 -14.50
CA SER A 322 -4.43 19.90 -15.43
C SER A 322 -3.14 19.19 -15.84
N GLN A 323 -2.59 19.53 -17.01
CA GLN A 323 -1.27 19.06 -17.44
C GLN A 323 -0.17 19.58 -16.52
N ARG A 324 -0.28 20.83 -16.08
CA ARG A 324 0.64 21.44 -15.12
C ARG A 324 0.76 20.57 -13.87
N MET A 325 -0.36 20.25 -13.25
CA MET A 325 -0.35 19.44 -12.01
C MET A 325 0.11 18.00 -12.26
N ARG A 326 -0.21 17.40 -13.42
CA ARG A 326 0.37 16.08 -13.80
C ARG A 326 1.90 16.13 -13.93
N ASN A 327 2.48 17.27 -14.36
CA ASN A 327 3.93 17.47 -14.37
C ASN A 327 4.48 17.64 -12.95
N VAL A 328 3.84 18.42 -12.09
CA VAL A 328 4.20 18.58 -10.66
C VAL A 328 4.31 17.22 -9.97
N ILE A 329 3.33 16.35 -10.13
CA ILE A 329 3.33 15.01 -9.52
C ILE A 329 4.15 13.98 -10.32
N ASN A 330 4.75 14.36 -11.43
CA ASN A 330 5.50 13.48 -12.34
C ASN A 330 4.72 12.25 -12.82
N LYS A 331 3.44 12.43 -13.16
CA LYS A 331 2.57 11.31 -13.59
C LYS A 331 2.93 10.75 -14.96
N GLY A 332 3.50 11.61 -15.85
CA GLY A 332 3.93 11.21 -17.19
C GLY A 332 2.78 10.79 -18.11
N LEU A 333 1.60 11.42 -17.95
CA LEU A 333 0.43 11.26 -18.81
C LEU A 333 0.04 12.61 -19.39
N THR A 334 -0.17 12.67 -20.72
CA THR A 334 -0.73 13.86 -21.37
C THR A 334 -2.24 13.73 -21.54
N GLU A 335 -2.93 14.86 -21.73
CA GLU A 335 -4.37 14.88 -21.97
C GLU A 335 -4.72 14.08 -23.24
N GLU A 336 -3.91 14.19 -24.30
CA GLU A 336 -4.12 13.48 -25.56
C GLU A 336 -4.07 11.95 -25.35
N VAL A 337 -3.13 11.45 -24.54
CA VAL A 337 -3.02 10.02 -24.21
C VAL A 337 -4.25 9.57 -23.44
N ILE A 338 -4.75 10.37 -22.51
CA ILE A 338 -5.95 10.06 -21.72
C ILE A 338 -7.19 9.99 -22.62
N LEU A 339 -7.39 11.01 -23.46
CA LEU A 339 -8.55 11.08 -24.37
C LEU A 339 -8.50 9.96 -25.42
N LYS A 340 -7.32 9.71 -26.00
CA LYS A 340 -7.12 8.58 -26.92
C LYS A 340 -7.47 7.24 -26.27
N GLY A 341 -6.95 6.99 -25.08
CA GLY A 341 -7.24 5.76 -24.35
C GLY A 341 -8.72 5.57 -24.02
N ALA A 342 -9.40 6.65 -23.65
CA ALA A 342 -10.84 6.64 -23.43
C ALA A 342 -11.62 6.34 -24.73
N MET A 343 -11.24 6.99 -25.84
CA MET A 343 -11.86 6.78 -27.14
C MET A 343 -11.68 5.33 -27.65
N ASP A 344 -10.48 4.78 -27.52
CA ASP A 344 -10.18 3.40 -27.91
C ASP A 344 -11.02 2.42 -27.09
N ALA A 345 -11.19 2.69 -25.77
CA ALA A 345 -12.08 1.93 -24.93
C ALA A 345 -13.55 1.98 -25.42
N PHE A 346 -14.03 3.18 -25.74
CA PHE A 346 -15.40 3.34 -26.26
C PHE A 346 -15.62 2.62 -27.57
N ARG A 347 -14.65 2.63 -28.49
CA ARG A 347 -14.67 1.83 -29.73
C ARG A 347 -14.68 0.32 -29.45
N GLY A 348 -14.02 -0.12 -28.38
CA GLY A 348 -14.08 -1.49 -27.88
C GLY A 348 -15.42 -1.85 -27.21
N GLY A 349 -16.38 -0.91 -27.16
CA GLY A 349 -17.74 -1.15 -26.65
C GLY A 349 -17.95 -0.88 -25.17
N TRP A 350 -16.97 -0.26 -24.47
CA TRP A 350 -17.20 0.24 -23.12
C TRP A 350 -18.05 1.51 -23.13
N ASN A 351 -18.85 1.69 -22.09
CA ASN A 351 -19.59 2.91 -21.84
C ASN A 351 -19.43 3.41 -20.40
N ARG A 352 -18.57 2.75 -19.61
CA ARG A 352 -18.29 3.15 -18.23
C ARG A 352 -16.80 3.27 -18.00
N VAL A 353 -16.38 4.47 -17.57
CA VAL A 353 -14.99 4.79 -17.24
C VAL A 353 -14.94 5.35 -15.83
N LYS A 354 -14.02 4.85 -14.98
CA LYS A 354 -13.75 5.36 -13.65
C LYS A 354 -12.41 6.11 -13.66
N LEU A 355 -12.44 7.33 -13.13
CA LEU A 355 -11.28 8.22 -13.07
C LEU A 355 -10.92 8.48 -11.61
N TYR A 356 -9.63 8.32 -11.28
CA TYR A 356 -9.10 8.68 -9.97
C TYR A 356 -8.29 9.96 -10.04
N PHE A 357 -8.52 10.85 -9.05
CA PHE A 357 -7.81 12.09 -8.85
C PHE A 357 -7.51 12.31 -7.37
N MET A 358 -6.59 13.24 -7.08
CA MET A 358 -6.31 13.73 -5.74
C MET A 358 -6.65 15.22 -5.65
N LEU A 359 -7.12 15.66 -4.47
CA LEU A 359 -7.31 17.05 -4.09
C LEU A 359 -6.30 17.40 -3.00
N GLY A 360 -5.76 18.60 -3.03
CA GLY A 360 -4.79 19.08 -2.04
C GLY A 360 -3.34 18.77 -2.38
N LEU A 361 -3.02 18.51 -3.64
CA LEU A 361 -1.65 18.31 -4.11
C LEU A 361 -0.79 19.58 -3.88
N PRO A 362 0.54 19.45 -3.61
CA PRO A 362 1.41 20.59 -3.43
C PRO A 362 1.38 21.53 -4.64
N GLY A 363 1.12 22.82 -4.38
CA GLY A 363 1.01 23.85 -5.44
C GLY A 363 -0.26 23.81 -6.27
N GLU A 364 -1.30 23.05 -5.86
CA GLU A 364 -2.59 22.97 -6.54
C GLU A 364 -3.35 24.32 -6.50
N GLN A 365 -3.90 24.73 -7.63
CA GLN A 365 -4.68 25.94 -7.84
C GLN A 365 -6.12 25.60 -8.24
N GLU A 366 -7.02 26.58 -8.19
CA GLU A 366 -8.43 26.39 -8.58
C GLU A 366 -8.60 25.90 -10.02
N ASP A 367 -7.79 26.38 -10.95
CA ASP A 367 -7.80 25.92 -12.34
C ASP A 367 -7.41 24.43 -12.49
N ASP A 368 -6.53 23.92 -11.61
CA ASP A 368 -6.18 22.50 -11.60
C ASP A 368 -7.35 21.63 -11.14
N ILE A 369 -8.09 22.11 -10.14
CA ILE A 369 -9.29 21.44 -9.64
C ILE A 369 -10.41 21.50 -10.69
N ALA A 370 -10.63 22.67 -11.31
CA ALA A 370 -11.59 22.83 -12.40
C ALA A 370 -11.26 21.89 -13.58
N GLY A 371 -9.96 21.71 -13.87
CA GLY A 371 -9.48 20.77 -14.88
C GLY A 371 -9.91 19.33 -14.68
N ILE A 372 -10.22 18.90 -13.44
CA ILE A 372 -10.79 17.56 -13.16
C ILE A 372 -12.19 17.44 -13.77
N ALA A 373 -13.03 18.47 -13.60
CA ALA A 373 -14.37 18.51 -14.17
C ALA A 373 -14.31 18.57 -15.70
N GLU A 374 -13.43 19.41 -16.23
CA GLU A 374 -13.24 19.58 -17.68
C GLU A 374 -12.76 18.31 -18.36
N LEU A 375 -11.75 17.61 -17.78
CA LEU A 375 -11.24 16.36 -18.32
C LEU A 375 -12.33 15.27 -18.31
N SER A 376 -13.12 15.20 -17.23
CA SER A 376 -14.24 14.27 -17.14
C SER A 376 -15.31 14.55 -18.21
N ASP A 377 -15.61 15.82 -18.48
CA ASP A 377 -16.55 16.23 -19.53
C ASP A 377 -15.98 15.99 -20.94
N LYS A 378 -14.68 16.27 -21.18
CA LYS A 378 -14.00 15.98 -22.46
C LYS A 378 -14.10 14.48 -22.79
N ILE A 379 -13.86 13.60 -21.81
CA ILE A 379 -14.01 12.16 -22.00
C ILE A 379 -15.46 11.79 -22.36
N ALA A 380 -16.44 12.41 -21.69
CA ALA A 380 -17.86 12.18 -22.05
C ALA A 380 -18.19 12.69 -23.45
N ARG A 381 -17.62 13.83 -23.88
CA ARG A 381 -17.77 14.36 -25.24
C ARG A 381 -17.20 13.40 -26.29
N GLU A 382 -16.01 12.85 -26.05
CA GLU A 382 -15.39 11.86 -26.93
C GLU A 382 -16.33 10.67 -27.20
N TYR A 383 -17.02 10.15 -26.19
CA TYR A 383 -18.01 9.10 -26.37
C TYR A 383 -19.15 9.51 -27.33
N TYR A 384 -19.63 10.75 -27.20
CA TYR A 384 -20.72 11.25 -28.02
C TYR A 384 -20.30 11.65 -29.46
N THR A 385 -19.01 11.60 -29.79
CA THR A 385 -18.55 11.71 -31.19
C THR A 385 -18.76 10.41 -31.97
N LEU A 386 -18.88 9.26 -31.29
CA LEU A 386 -19.17 7.99 -31.94
C LEU A 386 -20.55 8.02 -32.63
N PRO A 387 -20.71 7.35 -33.78
CA PRO A 387 -22.03 7.09 -34.39
C PRO A 387 -22.99 6.43 -33.40
N LYS A 388 -24.28 6.74 -33.50
CA LYS A 388 -25.27 6.23 -32.53
C LYS A 388 -25.36 4.70 -32.48
N ASP A 389 -25.15 4.06 -33.60
CA ASP A 389 -25.14 2.59 -33.77
C ASP A 389 -23.92 1.90 -33.16
N GLN A 390 -22.84 2.67 -32.93
CA GLN A 390 -21.64 2.18 -32.26
C GLN A 390 -21.65 2.47 -30.75
N ARG A 391 -22.65 3.16 -30.22
CA ARG A 391 -22.76 3.49 -28.79
C ARG A 391 -23.47 2.37 -28.02
N ASN A 392 -22.85 1.92 -26.94
CA ASN A 392 -23.46 0.97 -26.01
C ASN A 392 -24.21 1.72 -24.90
N GLY A 393 -25.39 2.28 -25.23
CA GLY A 393 -26.21 3.04 -24.29
C GLY A 393 -25.67 4.43 -23.93
N LYS A 394 -25.86 4.88 -22.68
CA LYS A 394 -25.35 6.16 -22.17
C LYS A 394 -23.97 5.98 -21.56
N VAL A 395 -23.08 6.96 -21.78
CA VAL A 395 -21.79 6.98 -21.09
C VAL A 395 -21.96 7.26 -19.60
N ASN A 396 -21.15 6.63 -18.78
CA ASN A 396 -21.07 6.85 -17.34
C ASN A 396 -19.61 7.07 -16.93
N ILE A 397 -19.28 8.30 -16.61
CA ILE A 397 -17.96 8.70 -16.08
C ILE A 397 -18.06 8.77 -14.56
N VAL A 398 -17.30 7.95 -13.86
CA VAL A 398 -17.22 7.98 -12.39
C VAL A 398 -15.94 8.70 -12.00
N THR A 399 -16.06 9.96 -11.62
CA THR A 399 -14.94 10.78 -11.12
C THR A 399 -14.83 10.57 -9.61
N SER A 400 -13.73 10.03 -9.15
CA SER A 400 -13.47 9.77 -7.73
C SER A 400 -12.22 10.53 -7.28
N THR A 401 -12.34 11.30 -6.20
CA THR A 401 -11.21 12.02 -5.61
C THR A 401 -10.88 11.46 -4.23
N SER A 402 -9.58 11.36 -3.93
CA SER A 402 -9.04 11.20 -2.59
C SER A 402 -8.38 12.51 -2.14
N ILE A 403 -8.30 12.73 -0.84
CA ILE A 403 -7.48 13.82 -0.29
C ILE A 403 -6.02 13.36 -0.31
N PHE A 404 -5.14 14.26 -0.76
CA PHE A 404 -3.72 13.98 -0.77
C PHE A 404 -3.17 13.87 0.64
N VAL A 405 -2.52 12.73 0.93
CA VAL A 405 -1.79 12.48 2.18
C VAL A 405 -0.31 12.36 1.85
N PRO A 406 0.54 13.26 2.36
CA PRO A 406 1.99 13.14 2.16
C PRO A 406 2.53 11.95 2.96
N LYS A 407 3.05 10.95 2.26
CA LYS A 407 3.55 9.71 2.86
C LYS A 407 5.06 9.76 3.09
N PRO A 408 5.58 9.04 4.12
CA PRO A 408 7.01 8.79 4.32
C PRO A 408 7.68 8.24 3.06
N PHE A 409 8.97 8.53 2.90
CA PHE A 409 9.77 8.07 1.76
C PHE A 409 9.24 8.48 0.39
N THR A 410 8.56 9.61 0.31
CA THR A 410 8.16 10.23 -0.97
C THR A 410 8.79 11.61 -1.13
N PRO A 411 8.98 12.10 -2.37
CA PRO A 411 9.35 13.49 -2.58
C PRO A 411 8.45 14.50 -1.86
N PHE A 412 7.18 14.16 -1.64
CA PHE A 412 6.23 15.05 -0.96
C PHE A 412 6.19 14.91 0.57
N GLN A 413 7.11 14.15 1.19
CA GLN A 413 7.18 14.02 2.65
C GLN A 413 7.43 15.34 3.40
N TRP A 414 7.96 16.38 2.72
CA TRP A 414 8.13 17.74 3.27
C TRP A 414 6.90 18.62 3.13
N ALA A 415 5.98 18.27 2.22
CA ALA A 415 4.80 19.07 1.93
C ALA A 415 3.78 19.05 3.06
N PRO A 416 3.07 20.15 3.33
CA PRO A 416 1.92 20.16 4.20
C PRO A 416 0.74 19.42 3.54
N MET A 417 -0.14 18.87 4.35
CA MET A 417 -1.45 18.39 3.96
C MET A 417 -2.48 19.53 4.12
N ASN A 418 -3.48 19.58 3.26
CA ASN A 418 -4.60 20.50 3.47
C ASN A 418 -5.36 20.13 4.75
N THR A 419 -5.88 21.17 5.44
CA THR A 419 -6.81 20.93 6.55
C THR A 419 -8.11 20.32 6.02
N LYS A 420 -8.89 19.71 6.90
CA LYS A 420 -10.20 19.15 6.53
C LYS A 420 -11.17 20.20 5.98
N GLU A 421 -11.09 21.46 6.46
CA GLU A 421 -11.86 22.58 5.97
C GLU A 421 -11.49 22.91 4.52
N GLN A 422 -10.18 23.08 4.26
CA GLN A 422 -9.67 23.30 2.89
C GLN A 422 -10.03 22.13 1.95
N ALA A 423 -9.96 20.90 2.42
CA ALA A 423 -10.34 19.73 1.63
C ALA A 423 -11.84 19.74 1.30
N LYS A 424 -12.69 20.11 2.26
CA LYS A 424 -14.16 20.26 2.07
C LYS A 424 -14.47 21.40 1.09
N GLU A 425 -13.81 22.54 1.20
CA GLU A 425 -13.96 23.67 0.25
C GLU A 425 -13.60 23.26 -1.17
N LYS A 426 -12.45 22.61 -1.39
CA LYS A 426 -12.02 22.11 -2.69
C LYS A 426 -13.01 21.08 -3.27
N ARG A 427 -13.53 20.18 -2.43
CA ARG A 427 -14.58 19.21 -2.82
C ARG A 427 -15.82 19.91 -3.32
N PHE A 428 -16.33 20.93 -2.59
CA PHE A 428 -17.53 21.67 -2.99
C PHE A 428 -17.29 22.49 -4.27
N PHE A 429 -16.11 23.10 -4.39
CA PHE A 429 -15.71 23.81 -5.61
C PHE A 429 -15.71 22.86 -6.83
N LEU A 430 -15.09 21.67 -6.71
CA LEU A 430 -15.10 20.69 -7.80
C LEU A 430 -16.53 20.20 -8.12
N LEU A 431 -17.36 19.96 -7.12
CA LEU A 431 -18.75 19.55 -7.32
C LEU A 431 -19.54 20.59 -8.09
N ASP A 432 -19.34 21.89 -7.79
CA ASP A 432 -19.95 23.00 -8.55
C ASP A 432 -19.46 23.01 -10.00
N LYS A 433 -18.15 22.89 -10.22
CA LYS A 433 -17.57 22.82 -11.58
C LYS A 433 -18.13 21.64 -12.39
N ILE A 434 -18.31 20.48 -11.79
CA ILE A 434 -18.90 19.29 -12.45
C ILE A 434 -20.36 19.57 -12.84
N LYS A 435 -21.17 20.18 -11.95
CA LYS A 435 -22.59 20.50 -12.22
C LYS A 435 -22.75 21.45 -13.41
N ASN A 436 -21.76 22.31 -13.64
CA ASN A 436 -21.78 23.30 -14.72
C ASN A 436 -21.23 22.76 -16.06
N GLN A 437 -20.78 21.48 -16.14
CA GLN A 437 -20.32 20.87 -17.39
C GLN A 437 -21.48 20.49 -18.31
N LEU A 438 -21.19 20.47 -19.62
CA LEU A 438 -22.18 20.12 -20.66
C LEU A 438 -22.78 18.72 -20.44
N ASN A 439 -21.96 17.75 -20.08
CA ASN A 439 -22.34 16.37 -19.86
C ASN A 439 -22.45 16.01 -18.38
N ALA A 440 -22.77 16.96 -17.49
CA ALA A 440 -22.85 16.75 -16.06
C ALA A 440 -23.70 15.52 -15.66
N LYS A 441 -24.79 15.24 -16.39
CA LYS A 441 -25.65 14.06 -16.16
C LYS A 441 -24.98 12.72 -16.43
N SER A 442 -23.85 12.72 -17.14
CA SER A 442 -23.03 11.53 -17.43
C SER A 442 -21.90 11.34 -16.42
N ILE A 443 -21.68 12.31 -15.52
CA ILE A 443 -20.58 12.34 -14.56
C ILE A 443 -21.13 12.08 -13.15
N LYS A 444 -20.69 10.99 -12.52
CA LYS A 444 -20.95 10.69 -11.11
C LYS A 444 -19.70 11.05 -10.31
N TYR A 445 -19.85 11.86 -9.26
CA TYR A 445 -18.73 12.26 -8.40
C TYR A 445 -18.77 11.55 -7.05
N ASN A 446 -17.61 11.04 -6.62
CA ASN A 446 -17.38 10.50 -5.28
C ASN A 446 -16.11 11.16 -4.70
N CYS A 447 -16.09 11.36 -3.38
CA CYS A 447 -14.93 11.90 -2.68
C CYS A 447 -14.69 11.11 -1.40
N HIS A 448 -13.43 10.87 -1.07
CA HIS A 448 -13.02 10.32 0.22
C HIS A 448 -13.37 11.29 1.35
N ASP A 449 -13.57 10.76 2.55
CA ASP A 449 -13.85 11.56 3.73
C ASP A 449 -12.58 12.33 4.17
N ALA A 450 -12.76 13.63 4.46
CA ALA A 450 -11.66 14.50 4.83
C ALA A 450 -11.17 14.24 6.27
N ASP A 451 -12.07 13.89 7.17
CA ASP A 451 -11.77 13.64 8.58
C ASP A 451 -10.95 12.32 8.71
N VAL A 452 -11.33 11.29 7.95
CA VAL A 452 -10.55 10.02 7.85
C VAL A 452 -9.17 10.28 7.26
N SER A 453 -9.09 11.09 6.18
CA SER A 453 -7.81 11.41 5.53
C SER A 453 -6.88 12.22 6.43
N GLU A 454 -7.41 13.11 7.27
CA GLU A 454 -6.62 13.87 8.23
C GLU A 454 -5.98 12.95 9.27
N LEU A 455 -6.73 12.00 9.83
CA LEU A 455 -6.20 11.02 10.77
C LEU A 455 -5.19 10.07 10.11
N GLU A 456 -5.44 9.64 8.87
CA GLU A 456 -4.48 8.87 8.08
C GLU A 456 -3.15 9.59 7.93
N GLY A 457 -3.18 10.91 7.69
CA GLY A 457 -1.99 11.75 7.61
C GLY A 457 -1.21 11.82 8.93
N VAL A 458 -1.92 11.91 10.05
CA VAL A 458 -1.32 11.88 11.40
C VAL A 458 -0.58 10.56 11.62
N PHE A 459 -1.21 9.44 11.36
CA PHE A 459 -0.60 8.12 11.55
C PHE A 459 0.57 7.88 10.60
N ALA A 460 0.42 8.23 9.32
CA ALA A 460 1.48 8.03 8.34
C ALA A 460 2.75 8.81 8.67
N ARG A 461 2.63 9.99 9.28
CA ARG A 461 3.73 10.94 9.54
C ARG A 461 4.08 11.09 11.02
N GLY A 462 3.41 10.32 11.87
CA GLY A 462 3.51 10.37 13.31
C GLY A 462 4.81 9.82 13.86
N ASP A 463 5.02 10.03 15.12
CA ASP A 463 6.14 9.56 15.91
C ASP A 463 5.66 8.73 17.11
N ARG A 464 6.60 8.31 17.96
CA ARG A 464 6.35 7.40 19.10
C ARG A 464 5.34 7.93 20.11
N ARG A 465 5.14 9.25 20.22
CA ARG A 465 4.14 9.85 21.12
C ARG A 465 2.71 9.47 20.78
N LEU A 466 2.45 9.03 19.55
CA LEU A 466 1.12 8.56 19.15
C LEU A 466 0.73 7.20 19.73
N ASN A 467 1.65 6.43 20.28
CA ASN A 467 1.33 5.14 20.91
C ASN A 467 0.28 5.31 22.03
N ASP A 468 0.46 6.27 22.93
CA ASP A 468 -0.48 6.51 24.01
C ASP A 468 -1.81 7.10 23.52
N VAL A 469 -1.79 7.93 22.47
CA VAL A 469 -3.01 8.43 21.81
C VAL A 469 -3.83 7.28 21.21
N ILE A 470 -3.18 6.37 20.49
CA ILE A 470 -3.83 5.20 19.87
C ILE A 470 -4.38 4.26 20.94
N LEU A 471 -3.62 4.07 22.03
CA LEU A 471 -4.07 3.24 23.15
C LEU A 471 -5.32 3.83 23.81
N GLN A 472 -5.32 5.14 24.10
CA GLN A 472 -6.48 5.83 24.68
C GLN A 472 -7.68 5.75 23.74
N ALA A 473 -7.51 6.07 22.46
CA ALA A 473 -8.61 6.02 21.49
C ALA A 473 -9.22 4.61 21.41
N TYR A 474 -8.40 3.56 21.43
CA TYR A 474 -8.88 2.18 21.49
C TYR A 474 -9.70 1.92 22.77
N GLN A 475 -9.21 2.35 23.93
CA GLN A 475 -9.92 2.22 25.21
C GLN A 475 -11.24 3.01 25.23
N ASP A 476 -11.30 4.13 24.52
CA ASP A 476 -12.51 4.94 24.32
C ASP A 476 -13.45 4.36 23.24
N GLY A 477 -13.11 3.18 22.69
CA GLY A 477 -13.94 2.40 21.77
C GLY A 477 -13.79 2.80 20.31
N CYS A 478 -12.63 3.34 19.89
CA CYS A 478 -12.27 3.49 18.49
C CYS A 478 -11.68 2.18 17.96
N PHE A 479 -12.38 1.53 17.07
CA PHE A 479 -11.92 0.40 16.27
C PHE A 479 -12.76 0.31 15.00
N TYR A 480 -12.20 -0.29 13.94
CA TYR A 480 -12.74 -0.24 12.58
C TYR A 480 -12.76 1.16 11.97
N ASP A 481 -11.78 2.00 12.29
CA ASP A 481 -11.70 3.39 11.82
C ASP A 481 -11.62 3.53 10.27
N ALA A 482 -11.28 2.44 9.57
CA ALA A 482 -11.36 2.38 8.11
C ALA A 482 -12.80 2.34 7.55
N TRP A 483 -13.80 2.13 8.39
CA TRP A 483 -15.22 2.11 8.02
C TRP A 483 -15.95 3.32 8.60
N SER A 484 -16.55 4.13 7.74
CA SER A 484 -17.17 5.41 8.11
C SER A 484 -18.26 5.31 9.18
N GLU A 485 -18.97 4.18 9.27
CA GLU A 485 -19.98 3.92 10.29
C GLU A 485 -19.42 3.69 11.69
N TYR A 486 -18.13 3.37 11.82
CA TYR A 486 -17.45 3.13 13.09
C TYR A 486 -16.40 4.19 13.41
N PHE A 487 -16.18 5.12 12.50
CA PHE A 487 -15.19 6.18 12.67
C PHE A 487 -15.71 7.29 13.59
N HIS A 488 -15.00 7.55 14.69
CA HIS A 488 -15.35 8.55 15.71
C HIS A 488 -14.29 9.63 15.80
N TYR A 489 -14.35 10.62 14.90
CA TYR A 489 -13.37 11.68 14.82
C TYR A 489 -13.19 12.48 16.13
N ASP A 490 -14.29 12.75 16.85
CA ASP A 490 -14.31 13.47 18.13
C ASP A 490 -13.50 12.77 19.24
N ARG A 491 -13.52 11.44 19.29
CA ARG A 491 -12.71 10.66 20.23
C ARG A 491 -11.24 10.76 19.91
N TRP A 492 -10.88 10.71 18.63
CA TRP A 492 -9.49 10.89 18.17
C TRP A 492 -8.98 12.28 18.47
N GLN A 493 -9.79 13.33 18.25
CA GLN A 493 -9.43 14.70 18.59
C GLN A 493 -9.17 14.83 20.10
N LYS A 494 -10.08 14.28 20.93
CA LYS A 494 -9.91 14.28 22.38
C LYS A 494 -8.65 13.54 22.81
N ALA A 495 -8.36 12.36 22.29
CA ALA A 495 -7.16 11.61 22.62
C ALA A 495 -5.88 12.39 22.27
N MET A 496 -5.84 13.08 21.14
CA MET A 496 -4.73 13.97 20.77
C MET A 496 -4.56 15.11 21.77
N GLU A 497 -5.64 15.79 22.14
CA GLU A 497 -5.65 16.91 23.09
C GLU A 497 -5.20 16.47 24.51
N ASP A 498 -5.70 15.33 24.99
CA ASP A 498 -5.35 14.78 26.30
C ASP A 498 -3.83 14.47 26.44
N HIS A 499 -3.16 14.17 25.31
CA HIS A 499 -1.71 13.95 25.24
C HIS A 499 -0.91 15.18 24.79
N GLY A 500 -1.54 16.36 24.70
CA GLY A 500 -0.88 17.61 24.30
C GLY A 500 -0.40 17.65 22.85
N LEU A 501 -0.99 16.82 21.97
CA LEU A 501 -0.65 16.73 20.57
C LEU A 501 -1.76 17.33 19.71
N THR A 502 -1.43 17.71 18.47
CA THR A 502 -2.40 18.27 17.52
C THR A 502 -2.28 17.62 16.15
N MET A 503 -3.42 17.45 15.45
CA MET A 503 -3.44 17.00 14.06
C MET A 503 -2.61 17.94 13.15
N ALA A 504 -2.69 19.24 13.42
CA ALA A 504 -1.99 20.29 12.67
C ALA A 504 -0.46 20.15 12.76
N PHE A 505 0.08 19.72 13.90
CA PHE A 505 1.53 19.50 14.05
C PHE A 505 2.05 18.47 13.05
N TYR A 506 1.35 17.35 12.91
CA TYR A 506 1.76 16.27 12.00
C TYR A 506 1.46 16.59 10.53
N ASN A 507 0.35 17.25 10.24
CA ASN A 507 -0.17 17.42 8.88
C ASN A 507 0.06 18.81 8.28
N GLY A 508 -0.15 19.88 9.05
CA GLY A 508 -0.37 21.21 8.49
C GLY A 508 0.89 22.01 8.21
N ARG A 509 2.04 21.63 8.76
CA ARG A 509 3.28 22.39 8.58
C ARG A 509 4.08 21.91 7.37
N THR A 510 4.75 22.83 6.69
CA THR A 510 5.88 22.52 5.82
C THR A 510 7.05 22.10 6.70
N ARG A 511 7.70 21.00 6.37
CA ARG A 511 8.87 20.50 7.12
C ARG A 511 10.14 21.08 6.54
N ASP A 512 11.12 21.33 7.39
CA ASP A 512 12.42 21.82 6.96
C ASP A 512 13.21 20.74 6.21
N GLU A 513 14.09 21.16 5.29
CA GLU A 513 14.84 20.24 4.43
C GLU A 513 15.78 19.31 5.23
N ASP A 514 16.31 19.81 6.35
CA ASP A 514 17.22 19.12 7.25
C ASP A 514 16.52 18.49 8.47
N GLU A 515 15.19 18.63 8.59
CA GLU A 515 14.42 18.01 9.66
C GLU A 515 14.64 16.51 9.71
N LEU A 516 14.89 15.99 10.91
CA LEU A 516 14.95 14.55 11.18
C LEU A 516 13.51 13.98 11.25
N PHE A 517 13.25 12.96 10.45
CA PHE A 517 11.95 12.31 10.42
C PHE A 517 11.94 11.01 11.23
N PRO A 518 10.80 10.62 11.82
CA PRO A 518 10.68 9.39 12.60
C PRO A 518 11.08 8.10 11.84
N TRP A 519 11.08 8.13 10.52
CA TRP A 519 11.45 7.02 9.64
C TRP A 519 12.87 7.10 9.05
N ASP A 520 13.65 8.13 9.36
CA ASP A 520 14.99 8.33 8.77
C ASP A 520 16.02 7.27 9.19
N PHE A 521 15.76 6.50 10.25
CA PHE A 521 16.59 5.36 10.64
C PHE A 521 16.45 4.14 9.71
N ILE A 522 15.44 4.11 8.85
CA ILE A 522 15.22 3.05 7.87
C ILE A 522 15.87 3.43 6.53
N ASP A 523 16.70 2.55 5.98
CA ASP A 523 17.31 2.73 4.68
C ASP A 523 16.59 1.87 3.62
N ILE A 524 15.76 2.53 2.80
CA ILE A 524 15.00 1.88 1.71
C ILE A 524 15.77 1.79 0.40
N GLY A 525 17.03 2.26 0.36
CA GLY A 525 17.83 2.33 -0.86
C GLY A 525 17.56 3.54 -1.75
N VAL A 526 16.44 4.23 -1.57
CA VAL A 526 16.19 5.53 -2.21
C VAL A 526 16.63 6.61 -1.24
N THR A 527 17.55 7.48 -1.68
CA THR A 527 18.18 8.44 -0.77
C THR A 527 17.29 9.65 -0.49
N LYS A 528 17.47 10.27 0.70
CA LYS A 528 16.74 11.49 1.10
C LYS A 528 17.05 12.66 0.17
N GLU A 529 18.32 12.77 -0.29
CA GLU A 529 18.77 13.79 -1.25
C GLU A 529 18.09 13.64 -2.61
N PHE A 530 17.84 12.41 -3.07
CA PHE A 530 17.07 12.19 -4.29
C PHE A 530 15.63 12.66 -4.12
N MET A 531 14.99 12.31 -3.03
CA MET A 531 13.61 12.72 -2.75
C MET A 531 13.48 14.24 -2.64
N LEU A 532 14.42 14.90 -1.96
CA LEU A 532 14.46 16.37 -1.85
C LEU A 532 14.67 17.03 -3.21
N ARG A 533 15.57 16.50 -4.04
CA ARG A 533 15.76 16.99 -5.42
C ARG A 533 14.48 16.86 -6.25
N GLU A 534 13.76 15.77 -6.13
CA GLU A 534 12.49 15.57 -6.82
C GLU A 534 11.38 16.47 -6.25
N TYR A 535 11.41 16.79 -4.95
CA TYR A 535 10.51 17.78 -4.36
C TYR A 535 10.76 19.18 -4.96
N LYS A 536 12.03 19.60 -5.02
CA LYS A 536 12.40 20.90 -5.65
C LYS A 536 12.01 20.96 -7.14
N ARG A 537 12.20 19.87 -7.87
CA ARG A 537 11.74 19.76 -9.27
C ARG A 537 10.22 19.86 -9.41
N SER A 538 9.48 19.33 -8.44
CA SER A 538 8.02 19.47 -8.47
C SER A 538 7.58 20.92 -8.37
N LEU A 539 8.23 21.71 -7.53
CA LEU A 539 7.96 23.16 -7.38
C LEU A 539 8.31 23.95 -8.64
N ALA A 540 9.29 23.47 -9.42
CA ALA A 540 9.67 24.02 -10.72
C ALA A 540 8.89 23.41 -11.90
N GLU A 541 7.88 22.53 -11.65
CA GLU A 541 7.05 21.84 -12.66
C GLU A 541 7.87 20.96 -13.64
N GLU A 542 9.12 20.64 -13.29
CA GLU A 542 10.02 19.83 -14.11
C GLU A 542 9.64 18.34 -14.06
N VAL A 543 9.76 17.66 -15.21
CA VAL A 543 9.47 16.23 -15.34
C VAL A 543 10.76 15.42 -15.25
N THR A 544 10.69 14.29 -14.54
CA THR A 544 11.78 13.29 -14.47
C THR A 544 11.39 12.06 -15.29
N PRO A 545 12.25 11.60 -16.23
CA PRO A 545 11.97 10.44 -17.05
C PRO A 545 11.88 9.15 -16.22
N ASN A 546 11.23 8.11 -16.78
CA ASN A 546 11.16 6.80 -16.13
C ASN A 546 12.52 6.07 -16.16
N CYS A 547 12.66 5.03 -15.31
CA CYS A 547 13.93 4.31 -15.12
C CYS A 547 14.48 3.61 -16.38
N ARG A 548 13.62 3.26 -17.36
CA ARG A 548 14.07 2.68 -18.63
C ARG A 548 14.55 3.73 -19.63
N ALA A 549 13.98 4.93 -19.58
CA ALA A 549 14.40 6.01 -20.46
C ALA A 549 15.73 6.65 -19.99
N LYS A 550 15.88 6.86 -18.68
CA LYS A 550 17.09 7.44 -18.09
C LYS A 550 17.16 7.17 -16.59
N CYS A 551 18.32 6.75 -16.10
CA CYS A 551 18.54 6.61 -14.66
C CYS A 551 18.53 8.00 -13.99
N ALA A 552 17.63 8.18 -13.00
CA ALA A 552 17.51 9.44 -12.24
C ALA A 552 18.41 9.50 -11.00
N GLY A 553 19.24 8.48 -10.75
CA GLY A 553 20.20 8.44 -9.62
C GLY A 553 19.51 8.40 -8.24
N CYS A 554 18.49 7.55 -8.08
CA CYS A 554 17.74 7.46 -6.82
C CYS A 554 18.44 6.72 -5.68
N GLY A 555 19.51 5.96 -5.97
CA GLY A 555 20.23 5.15 -4.97
C GLY A 555 19.90 3.67 -4.97
N ALA A 556 18.73 3.23 -5.47
CA ALA A 556 18.27 1.84 -5.41
C ALA A 556 19.19 0.82 -6.12
N ALA A 557 20.11 1.28 -6.96
CA ALA A 557 21.12 0.45 -7.61
C ALA A 557 22.09 -0.24 -6.62
N LYS A 558 22.13 0.20 -5.35
CA LYS A 558 22.96 -0.43 -4.31
C LYS A 558 22.52 -1.88 -4.01
N PHE A 559 21.29 -2.25 -4.29
CA PHE A 559 20.80 -3.62 -4.12
C PHE A 559 21.30 -4.59 -5.20
N GLY A 560 22.01 -4.10 -6.23
CA GLY A 560 22.67 -4.95 -7.22
C GLY A 560 21.75 -5.76 -8.14
N CYS A 561 20.44 -5.42 -8.22
CA CYS A 561 19.46 -6.20 -8.96
C CYS A 561 18.48 -5.34 -9.79
N GLY A 562 17.70 -6.03 -10.64
CA GLY A 562 16.61 -5.46 -11.43
C GLY A 562 17.05 -4.50 -12.52
N VAL A 563 16.12 -3.68 -13.01
CA VAL A 563 16.32 -2.72 -14.12
C VAL A 563 17.50 -1.76 -13.89
N CYS A 564 17.88 -1.52 -12.63
CA CYS A 564 19.01 -0.65 -12.29
C CYS A 564 20.37 -1.23 -12.72
N VAL A 565 20.49 -2.55 -12.84
CA VAL A 565 21.70 -3.24 -13.31
C VAL A 565 21.67 -3.41 -14.82
N GLU A 566 20.51 -3.77 -15.38
CA GLU A 566 20.32 -3.93 -16.83
C GLU A 566 20.65 -2.64 -17.62
N ALA A 567 20.38 -1.49 -17.07
CA ALA A 567 20.65 -0.19 -17.71
C ALA A 567 22.13 0.24 -17.68
N ARG A 568 23.02 -0.51 -16.99
CA ARG A 568 24.46 -0.22 -16.90
C ARG A 568 25.31 -1.11 -17.80
N ASN A 569 24.74 -2.20 -18.27
CA ASN A 569 25.31 -3.10 -19.28
C ASN A 569 24.74 -2.78 -20.67
#